data_b8c953040a888d2d4550beb3690af0c3
#
_entry.id   b8c953040a888d2d4550beb3690af0c3
#
_cell.length_a   1.000
_cell.length_b   1.000
_cell.length_c   1.000
_cell.angle_alpha   90.00
_cell.angle_beta   90.00
_cell.angle_gamma   90.00
#
_symmetry.space_group_name_H-M   'P 1'
#
loop_
_entity.id
_entity.type
_entity.pdbx_description
1 polymer ?
#
loop_
_entity_poly.entity_id
_entity_poly.type
_entity_poly.pdbx_seq_one_letter_code
_entity_poly.pdbx_strand_id
1 'polypeptide(L)'
;MSESPGEASALLLGGARLTDGRAVDVRIAGPRIEAVGTAGSLTTSGTRVDLRGYLLLPAPAEPHAHADTALTGAAAGPPSHRPEDVRRRATEAALLQLSHGATAVRAHVRVGGVEGLGPLEGVLAARRSLRGLTELTAVAVPRLLTGVAGADGLAALRDAVDMGAGVIGGSPDLDPDPAGHTEAVLELAAAHGLPVDLHTDGDDPARLARLTAMAGGLRPGVCLGPCAGLSRLPGEEAARTADRLAAAGVTVVCLPQGCCSGARLRGTPPVRLLRAAGVRVVAGSGALRDGANPVGRGDPLEAAYLLASQEGLSPGHAYDAVSGTTRAALGLPGVRVEAGFPAELLAVRGDGLAGALSLAYSRIVVHRGRVVARTSAVREYRDSGAAASAHGLPRQGRTDSGPCGGP
;
A
#
# COMPACT_ATOMS: atom_id res chain seq x y z
N MET A 1 29.39 30.80 -17.29
CA MET A 1 29.60 29.35 -17.39
C MET A 1 28.25 28.72 -17.17
N SER A 2 27.62 28.22 -18.22
CA SER A 2 26.31 27.57 -18.19
C SER A 2 26.52 26.17 -17.64
N GLU A 3 26.01 25.87 -16.45
CA GLU A 3 25.92 24.51 -15.95
C GLU A 3 24.96 23.74 -16.85
N SER A 4 25.48 22.80 -17.61
CA SER A 4 24.67 21.82 -18.35
C SER A 4 23.76 21.09 -17.36
N PRO A 5 22.49 20.82 -17.70
CA PRO A 5 21.60 20.04 -16.85
C PRO A 5 22.23 18.66 -16.66
N GLY A 6 22.59 18.34 -15.41
CA GLY A 6 23.31 17.14 -15.05
C GLY A 6 22.64 15.92 -15.67
N GLU A 7 23.39 15.15 -16.46
CA GLU A 7 23.00 13.82 -16.91
C GLU A 7 22.52 13.03 -15.70
N ALA A 8 21.23 12.71 -15.66
CA ALA A 8 20.67 11.89 -14.60
C ALA A 8 21.48 10.58 -14.57
N SER A 9 22.25 10.40 -13.51
CA SER A 9 23.14 9.23 -13.37
C SER A 9 22.32 7.97 -13.55
N ALA A 10 22.61 7.21 -14.59
CA ALA A 10 21.90 5.97 -14.89
C ALA A 10 22.09 4.95 -13.76
N LEU A 11 21.03 4.21 -13.41
CA LEU A 11 21.07 3.14 -12.41
C LEU A 11 20.98 1.79 -13.14
N LEU A 12 21.89 0.88 -12.84
CA LEU A 12 21.85 -0.50 -13.33
C LEU A 12 21.55 -1.46 -12.16
N LEU A 13 20.42 -2.15 -12.25
CA LEU A 13 20.06 -3.26 -11.38
C LEU A 13 20.52 -4.55 -12.06
N GLY A 14 21.58 -5.18 -11.58
CA GLY A 14 22.23 -6.30 -12.25
C GLY A 14 21.86 -7.66 -11.68
N GLY A 15 21.51 -8.61 -12.55
CA GLY A 15 21.33 -10.03 -12.21
C GLY A 15 20.09 -10.36 -11.38
N ALA A 16 19.06 -9.51 -11.41
CA ALA A 16 17.80 -9.76 -10.73
C ALA A 16 17.03 -10.92 -11.37
N ARG A 17 16.27 -11.66 -10.57
CA ARG A 17 15.33 -12.68 -11.08
C ARG A 17 13.94 -12.08 -11.24
N LEU A 18 13.24 -12.40 -12.32
CA LEU A 18 11.81 -12.10 -12.51
C LEU A 18 10.94 -13.28 -12.03
N THR A 19 9.64 -13.05 -11.92
CA THR A 19 8.68 -14.07 -11.49
C THR A 19 8.54 -15.24 -12.46
N ASP A 20 8.89 -15.05 -13.73
CA ASP A 20 8.95 -16.08 -14.76
C ASP A 20 10.27 -16.90 -14.76
N GLY A 21 11.18 -16.61 -13.82
CA GLY A 21 12.44 -17.29 -13.64
C GLY A 21 13.62 -16.70 -14.41
N ARG A 22 13.42 -15.77 -15.34
CA ARG A 22 14.50 -15.12 -16.08
C ARG A 22 15.39 -14.30 -15.16
N ALA A 23 16.71 -14.39 -15.38
CA ALA A 23 17.68 -13.47 -14.76
C ALA A 23 17.98 -12.31 -15.71
N VAL A 24 17.81 -11.09 -15.23
CA VAL A 24 17.87 -9.88 -16.05
C VAL A 24 18.76 -8.79 -15.43
N ASP A 25 19.26 -7.93 -16.30
CA ASP A 25 19.74 -6.60 -15.96
C ASP A 25 18.66 -5.57 -16.31
N VAL A 26 18.48 -4.56 -15.47
CA VAL A 26 17.53 -3.47 -15.71
C VAL A 26 18.28 -2.15 -15.63
N ARG A 27 18.38 -1.43 -16.75
CA ARG A 27 18.95 -0.08 -16.82
C ARG A 27 17.83 0.95 -16.70
N ILE A 28 18.06 1.91 -15.83
CA ILE A 28 17.08 2.95 -15.48
C ILE A 28 17.73 4.31 -15.79
N ALA A 29 16.97 5.16 -16.50
CA ALA A 29 17.34 6.55 -16.78
C ALA A 29 16.21 7.47 -16.31
N GLY A 30 16.53 8.39 -15.40
CA GLY A 30 15.50 9.20 -14.77
C GLY A 30 14.42 8.34 -14.10
N PRO A 31 13.12 8.70 -14.20
CA PRO A 31 12.05 7.98 -13.52
C PRO A 31 11.55 6.71 -14.25
N ARG A 32 12.21 6.28 -15.33
CA ARG A 32 11.73 5.17 -16.18
C ARG A 32 12.80 4.10 -16.40
N ILE A 33 12.30 2.88 -16.63
CA ILE A 33 13.13 1.77 -17.11
C ILE A 33 13.49 2.07 -18.56
N GLU A 34 14.78 2.16 -18.85
CA GLU A 34 15.30 2.40 -20.18
C GLU A 34 15.46 1.11 -20.98
N ALA A 35 16.02 0.08 -20.35
CA ALA A 35 16.25 -1.20 -21.00
C ALA A 35 16.17 -2.36 -19.99
N VAL A 36 15.74 -3.52 -20.48
CA VAL A 36 15.81 -4.80 -19.79
C VAL A 36 16.52 -5.79 -20.71
N GLY A 37 17.60 -6.39 -20.21
CA GLY A 37 18.40 -7.37 -20.96
C GLY A 37 18.65 -8.62 -20.13
N THR A 38 19.24 -9.65 -20.73
CA THR A 38 19.71 -10.83 -19.98
C THR A 38 20.78 -10.42 -18.97
N ALA A 39 20.90 -11.16 -17.85
CA ALA A 39 21.89 -10.86 -16.83
C ALA A 39 23.31 -10.79 -17.42
N GLY A 40 24.02 -9.72 -17.11
CA GLY A 40 25.37 -9.45 -17.62
C GLY A 40 25.44 -8.75 -18.99
N SER A 41 24.28 -8.50 -19.65
CA SER A 41 24.27 -7.91 -20.99
C SER A 41 24.25 -6.37 -21.02
N LEU A 42 23.86 -5.71 -19.91
CA LEU A 42 23.79 -4.26 -19.85
C LEU A 42 24.97 -3.65 -19.07
N THR A 43 25.40 -2.48 -19.51
CA THR A 43 26.44 -1.69 -18.88
C THR A 43 25.91 -0.31 -18.50
N THR A 44 26.56 0.36 -17.58
CA THR A 44 26.27 1.74 -17.17
C THR A 44 27.57 2.46 -16.78
N SER A 45 27.62 3.75 -17.03
CA SER A 45 28.61 4.65 -16.45
C SER A 45 28.21 5.17 -15.06
N GLY A 46 26.94 4.92 -14.66
CA GLY A 46 26.37 5.36 -13.39
C GLY A 46 26.47 4.31 -12.28
N THR A 47 25.51 4.36 -11.36
CA THR A 47 25.46 3.46 -10.20
C THR A 47 25.05 2.05 -10.60
N ARG A 48 25.78 1.04 -10.12
CA ARG A 48 25.40 -0.38 -10.24
C ARG A 48 24.97 -0.95 -8.89
N VAL A 49 23.85 -1.68 -8.87
CA VAL A 49 23.36 -2.44 -7.72
C VAL A 49 23.29 -3.90 -8.11
N ASP A 50 24.02 -4.75 -7.40
CA ASP A 50 23.95 -6.21 -7.58
C ASP A 50 22.70 -6.76 -6.93
N LEU A 51 21.82 -7.37 -7.73
CA LEU A 51 20.57 -7.99 -7.31
C LEU A 51 20.57 -9.52 -7.49
N ARG A 52 21.74 -10.14 -7.59
CA ARG A 52 21.80 -11.60 -7.60
C ARG A 52 21.23 -12.18 -6.31
N GLY A 53 20.31 -13.14 -6.44
CA GLY A 53 19.55 -13.71 -5.33
C GLY A 53 18.36 -12.84 -4.87
N TYR A 54 18.01 -11.82 -5.64
CA TYR A 54 16.79 -11.02 -5.42
C TYR A 54 15.77 -11.25 -6.54
N LEU A 55 14.52 -11.34 -6.15
CA LEU A 55 13.37 -11.24 -7.03
C LEU A 55 13.04 -9.77 -7.24
N LEU A 56 12.89 -9.34 -8.50
CA LEU A 56 12.53 -7.97 -8.85
C LEU A 56 11.07 -7.89 -9.25
N LEU A 57 10.33 -7.02 -8.57
CA LEU A 57 8.88 -6.89 -8.63
C LEU A 57 8.48 -5.43 -8.87
N PRO A 58 7.29 -5.15 -9.44
CA PRO A 58 6.65 -3.84 -9.34
C PRO A 58 6.48 -3.46 -7.87
N ALA A 59 6.83 -2.23 -7.50
CA ALA A 59 6.69 -1.79 -6.11
C ALA A 59 5.23 -1.80 -5.64
N PRO A 60 4.94 -2.26 -4.42
CA PRO A 60 3.64 -2.14 -3.78
C PRO A 60 3.22 -0.69 -3.59
N ALA A 61 1.91 -0.51 -3.35
CA ALA A 61 1.34 0.72 -2.82
C ALA A 61 0.45 0.38 -1.62
N GLU A 62 0.35 1.30 -0.68
CA GLU A 62 -0.50 1.16 0.51
C GLU A 62 -1.82 1.90 0.27
N PRO A 63 -2.95 1.19 0.07
CA PRO A 63 -4.21 1.84 -0.24
C PRO A 63 -4.92 2.42 0.98
N HIS A 64 -4.53 2.03 2.20
CA HIS A 64 -5.29 2.36 3.40
C HIS A 64 -4.42 2.38 4.65
N ALA A 65 -3.82 3.52 4.94
CA ALA A 65 -3.04 3.77 6.14
C ALA A 65 -3.69 4.86 7.01
N HIS A 66 -3.50 4.78 8.33
CA HIS A 66 -3.94 5.81 9.28
C HIS A 66 -2.71 6.58 9.80
N ALA A 67 -2.25 7.55 9.02
CA ALA A 67 -1.03 8.29 9.35
C ALA A 67 -1.22 9.26 10.54
N ASP A 68 -2.46 9.70 10.79
CA ASP A 68 -2.81 10.59 11.90
C ASP A 68 -2.75 9.92 13.27
N THR A 69 -2.90 8.60 13.35
CA THR A 69 -2.82 7.81 14.59
C THR A 69 -1.65 6.84 14.65
N ALA A 70 -0.88 6.72 13.57
CA ALA A 70 0.24 5.79 13.50
C ALA A 70 1.22 5.96 14.67
N LEU A 71 1.79 4.85 15.15
CA LEU A 71 2.84 4.81 16.18
C LEU A 71 2.42 5.33 17.57
N THR A 72 1.11 5.36 17.85
CA THR A 72 0.58 5.83 19.14
C THR A 72 0.13 4.71 20.08
N GLY A 73 0.26 3.43 19.68
CA GLY A 73 -0.25 2.29 20.44
C GLY A 73 0.37 2.08 21.84
N ALA A 74 1.54 2.67 22.12
CA ALA A 74 2.18 2.63 23.43
C ALA A 74 1.89 3.90 24.27
N ALA A 75 1.14 4.86 23.75
CA ALA A 75 0.85 6.10 24.46
C ALA A 75 -0.21 5.90 25.57
N ALA A 76 -0.02 6.52 26.71
CA ALA A 76 -0.94 6.43 27.86
C ALA A 76 -2.20 7.31 27.73
N GLY A 77 -2.59 7.72 26.51
CA GLY A 77 -3.74 8.59 26.29
C GLY A 77 -4.10 8.73 24.82
N PRO A 78 -5.11 9.55 24.48
CA PRO A 78 -5.48 9.77 23.11
C PRO A 78 -4.32 10.41 22.32
N PRO A 79 -4.17 10.11 21.02
CA PRO A 79 -3.13 10.69 20.20
C PRO A 79 -3.31 12.21 20.09
N SER A 80 -2.19 12.93 20.12
CA SER A 80 -2.20 14.37 19.88
C SER A 80 -2.68 14.69 18.46
N HIS A 81 -3.51 15.73 18.32
CA HIS A 81 -4.00 16.24 17.03
C HIS A 81 -3.20 17.47 16.54
N ARG A 82 -2.15 17.88 17.26
CA ARG A 82 -1.32 19.00 16.87
C ARG A 82 -0.56 18.72 15.57
N PRO A 83 -0.53 19.67 14.63
CA PRO A 83 0.08 19.45 13.31
C PRO A 83 1.53 18.93 13.37
N GLU A 84 2.34 19.45 14.28
CA GLU A 84 3.75 19.05 14.43
C GLU A 84 3.91 17.60 14.89
N ASP A 85 3.06 17.13 15.81
CA ASP A 85 3.10 15.74 16.30
C ASP A 85 2.61 14.78 15.21
N VAL A 86 1.53 15.16 14.52
CA VAL A 86 1.02 14.38 13.38
C VAL A 86 2.05 14.33 12.26
N ARG A 87 2.68 15.45 11.92
CA ARG A 87 3.73 15.51 10.89
C ARG A 87 4.86 14.53 11.22
N ARG A 88 5.35 14.53 12.45
CA ARG A 88 6.44 13.64 12.89
C ARG A 88 6.06 12.17 12.70
N ARG A 89 4.93 11.71 13.26
CA ARG A 89 4.54 10.31 13.18
C ARG A 89 4.11 9.88 11.77
N ALA A 90 3.45 10.74 11.00
CA ALA A 90 3.09 10.46 9.62
C ALA A 90 4.33 10.31 8.72
N THR A 91 5.36 11.13 8.95
CA THR A 91 6.65 10.99 8.26
C THR A 91 7.31 9.65 8.61
N GLU A 92 7.39 9.32 9.89
CA GLU A 92 7.98 8.06 10.36
C GLU A 92 7.21 6.84 9.84
N ALA A 93 5.88 6.87 9.89
CA ALA A 93 5.02 5.81 9.37
C ALA A 93 5.23 5.60 7.86
N ALA A 94 5.27 6.67 7.07
CA ALA A 94 5.49 6.58 5.63
C ALA A 94 6.90 6.05 5.29
N LEU A 95 7.93 6.42 6.06
CA LEU A 95 9.29 5.88 5.90
C LEU A 95 9.36 4.39 6.25
N LEU A 96 8.64 3.93 7.28
CA LEU A 96 8.52 2.51 7.59
C LEU A 96 7.85 1.75 6.44
N GLN A 97 6.71 2.23 5.95
CA GLN A 97 6.01 1.63 4.82
C GLN A 97 6.87 1.63 3.54
N LEU A 98 7.61 2.71 3.28
CA LEU A 98 8.58 2.78 2.20
C LEU A 98 9.68 1.72 2.36
N SER A 99 10.22 1.55 3.56
CA SER A 99 11.23 0.52 3.84
C SER A 99 10.71 -0.89 3.60
N HIS A 100 9.39 -1.08 3.71
CA HIS A 100 8.69 -2.32 3.37
C HIS A 100 8.33 -2.44 1.89
N GLY A 101 8.56 -1.40 1.08
CA GLY A 101 8.40 -1.43 -0.37
C GLY A 101 7.28 -0.56 -0.93
N ALA A 102 6.42 0.04 -0.09
CA ALA A 102 5.35 0.91 -0.55
C ALA A 102 5.89 2.25 -1.07
N THR A 103 5.87 2.46 -2.37
CA THR A 103 6.31 3.73 -2.99
C THR A 103 5.21 4.77 -3.07
N ALA A 104 3.97 4.40 -2.75
CA ALA A 104 2.83 5.30 -2.63
C ALA A 104 1.95 4.88 -1.45
N VAL A 105 1.43 5.85 -0.72
CA VAL A 105 0.62 5.65 0.48
C VAL A 105 -0.61 6.55 0.41
N ARG A 106 -1.79 5.96 0.59
CA ARG A 106 -3.04 6.68 0.82
C ARG A 106 -3.30 6.72 2.32
N ALA A 107 -3.20 7.92 2.90
CA ALA A 107 -3.31 8.14 4.34
C ALA A 107 -4.71 8.70 4.68
N HIS A 108 -5.50 7.93 5.41
CA HIS A 108 -6.79 8.36 5.95
C HIS A 108 -6.55 9.24 7.17
N VAL A 109 -7.15 10.43 7.16
CA VAL A 109 -6.93 11.47 8.15
C VAL A 109 -8.29 11.97 8.63
N ARG A 110 -8.53 11.89 9.93
CA ARG A 110 -9.76 12.41 10.51
C ARG A 110 -9.78 13.93 10.45
N VAL A 111 -10.95 14.48 10.07
CA VAL A 111 -11.19 15.92 9.96
C VAL A 111 -12.50 16.33 10.62
N GLY A 112 -12.55 17.53 11.14
CA GLY A 112 -13.70 18.08 11.84
C GLY A 112 -13.84 17.63 13.29
N GLY A 113 -14.92 18.00 13.95
CA GLY A 113 -15.16 17.71 15.36
C GLY A 113 -14.03 18.18 16.26
N VAL A 114 -13.60 17.32 17.20
CA VAL A 114 -12.53 17.65 18.15
C VAL A 114 -11.12 17.62 17.53
N GLU A 115 -10.96 16.92 16.41
CA GLU A 115 -9.70 16.85 15.68
C GLU A 115 -9.41 18.12 14.88
N GLY A 116 -10.44 18.81 14.42
CA GLY A 116 -10.34 19.97 13.53
C GLY A 116 -9.66 19.61 12.21
N LEU A 117 -8.79 20.50 11.72
CA LEU A 117 -7.98 20.29 10.51
C LEU A 117 -6.49 20.08 10.82
N GLY A 118 -6.09 20.15 12.09
CA GLY A 118 -4.71 19.98 12.52
C GLY A 118 -4.04 18.66 12.04
N PRO A 119 -4.71 17.50 12.15
CA PRO A 119 -4.17 16.26 11.62
C PRO A 119 -3.90 16.30 10.13
N LEU A 120 -4.80 16.89 9.34
CA LEU A 120 -4.61 17.04 7.89
C LEU A 120 -3.42 17.94 7.57
N GLU A 121 -3.30 19.10 8.25
CA GLU A 121 -2.16 19.99 8.11
C GLU A 121 -0.84 19.26 8.35
N GLY A 122 -0.78 18.45 9.41
CA GLY A 122 0.38 17.63 9.75
C GLY A 122 0.73 16.61 8.65
N VAL A 123 -0.25 15.90 8.11
CA VAL A 123 -0.03 14.92 7.02
C VAL A 123 0.38 15.62 5.73
N LEU A 124 -0.21 16.75 5.39
CA LEU A 124 0.20 17.54 4.22
C LEU A 124 1.62 18.11 4.37
N ALA A 125 2.03 18.47 5.58
CA ALA A 125 3.41 18.84 5.87
C ALA A 125 4.37 17.65 5.73
N ALA A 126 4.00 16.47 6.21
CA ALA A 126 4.75 15.22 5.99
C ALA A 126 4.90 14.93 4.49
N ARG A 127 3.82 15.05 3.69
CA ARG A 127 3.86 14.89 2.23
C ARG A 127 4.91 15.78 1.57
N ARG A 128 5.01 17.05 2.00
CA ARG A 128 6.04 17.97 1.48
C ARG A 128 7.46 17.51 1.82
N SER A 129 7.67 17.00 3.02
CA SER A 129 8.97 16.52 3.49
C SER A 129 9.41 15.21 2.80
N LEU A 130 8.45 14.40 2.34
CA LEU A 130 8.70 13.09 1.72
C LEU A 130 8.84 13.15 0.20
N ARG A 131 8.83 14.35 -0.40
CA ARG A 131 8.97 14.51 -1.86
C ARG A 131 10.24 13.83 -2.38
N GLY A 132 10.04 12.97 -3.38
CA GLY A 132 11.14 12.19 -4.00
C GLY A 132 11.54 10.92 -3.25
N LEU A 133 10.92 10.63 -2.10
CA LEU A 133 11.08 9.38 -1.36
C LEU A 133 9.87 8.45 -1.56
N THR A 134 8.67 8.97 -1.35
CA THR A 134 7.41 8.25 -1.52
C THR A 134 6.29 9.22 -1.86
N GLU A 135 5.23 8.74 -2.48
CA GLU A 135 4.03 9.53 -2.72
C GLU A 135 3.05 9.35 -1.55
N LEU A 136 2.67 10.45 -0.91
CA LEU A 136 1.69 10.46 0.18
C LEU A 136 0.46 11.24 -0.25
N THR A 137 -0.70 10.57 -0.30
CA THR A 137 -1.99 11.19 -0.62
C THR A 137 -2.88 11.17 0.61
N ALA A 138 -3.40 12.33 1.02
CA ALA A 138 -4.30 12.43 2.15
C ALA A 138 -5.75 12.19 1.71
N VAL A 139 -6.47 11.35 2.47
CA VAL A 139 -7.92 11.17 2.44
C VAL A 139 -8.51 11.94 3.61
N ALA A 140 -9.38 12.90 3.36
CA ALA A 140 -10.08 13.61 4.43
C ALA A 140 -11.29 12.80 4.87
N VAL A 141 -11.34 12.39 6.15
CA VAL A 141 -12.37 11.48 6.68
C VAL A 141 -13.16 12.19 7.78
N PRO A 142 -14.30 12.82 7.46
CA PRO A 142 -15.23 13.34 8.46
C PRO A 142 -15.97 12.17 9.14
N ARG A 143 -16.34 12.38 10.39
CA ARG A 143 -17.11 11.39 11.15
C ARG A 143 -18.60 11.52 10.87
N LEU A 144 -19.15 12.72 10.92
CA LEU A 144 -20.57 13.03 10.72
C LEU A 144 -20.69 14.12 9.65
N LEU A 145 -21.68 13.97 8.78
CA LEU A 145 -21.99 14.94 7.72
C LEU A 145 -23.46 15.34 7.70
N THR A 146 -24.32 14.65 8.49
CA THR A 146 -25.76 14.89 8.49
C THR A 146 -26.23 15.43 9.83
N GLY A 147 -27.41 16.05 9.81
CA GLY A 147 -28.00 16.71 10.98
C GLY A 147 -27.23 17.97 11.43
N VAL A 148 -27.57 18.49 12.59
CA VAL A 148 -26.97 19.70 13.15
C VAL A 148 -25.46 19.48 13.42
N ALA A 149 -25.10 18.33 13.97
CA ALA A 149 -23.70 17.99 14.26
C ALA A 149 -22.86 17.72 12.99
N GLY A 150 -23.51 17.44 11.87
CA GLY A 150 -22.84 17.19 10.59
C GLY A 150 -22.46 18.47 9.82
N ALA A 151 -23.08 19.60 10.11
CA ALA A 151 -22.81 20.85 9.41
C ALA A 151 -21.35 21.28 9.53
N ASP A 152 -20.77 21.18 10.72
CA ASP A 152 -19.35 21.48 10.96
C ASP A 152 -18.43 20.45 10.25
N GLY A 153 -18.87 19.18 10.19
CA GLY A 153 -18.15 18.13 9.47
C GLY A 153 -18.09 18.39 7.97
N LEU A 154 -19.19 18.84 7.37
CA LEU A 154 -19.26 19.17 5.96
C LEU A 154 -18.43 20.42 5.62
N ALA A 155 -18.43 21.45 6.49
CA ALA A 155 -17.56 22.60 6.35
C ALA A 155 -16.10 22.20 6.41
N ALA A 156 -15.70 21.43 7.44
CA ALA A 156 -14.34 20.92 7.58
C ALA A 156 -13.91 20.03 6.38
N LEU A 157 -14.82 19.27 5.78
CA LEU A 157 -14.50 18.46 4.61
C LEU A 157 -14.22 19.35 3.37
N ARG A 158 -14.97 20.42 3.18
CA ARG A 158 -14.72 21.41 2.11
C ARG A 158 -13.36 22.09 2.32
N ASP A 159 -13.11 22.58 3.53
CA ASP A 159 -11.81 23.20 3.87
C ASP A 159 -10.66 22.21 3.66
N ALA A 160 -10.85 20.94 3.97
CA ALA A 160 -9.85 19.91 3.75
C ALA A 160 -9.50 19.71 2.26
N VAL A 161 -10.48 19.81 1.37
CA VAL A 161 -10.27 19.80 -0.08
C VAL A 161 -9.47 21.01 -0.52
N ASP A 162 -9.83 22.19 -0.05
CA ASP A 162 -9.13 23.45 -0.36
C ASP A 162 -7.69 23.45 0.17
N MET A 163 -7.42 22.80 1.30
CA MET A 163 -6.07 22.58 1.82
C MET A 163 -5.24 21.61 0.97
N GLY A 164 -5.86 20.78 0.14
CA GLY A 164 -5.20 19.84 -0.77
C GLY A 164 -5.29 18.38 -0.37
N ALA A 165 -6.35 17.95 0.31
CA ALA A 165 -6.72 16.55 0.38
C ALA A 165 -6.96 16.02 -1.04
N GLY A 166 -6.34 14.89 -1.39
CA GLY A 166 -6.42 14.34 -2.74
C GLY A 166 -7.53 13.32 -2.93
N VAL A 167 -8.22 12.94 -1.86
CA VAL A 167 -9.30 11.95 -1.83
C VAL A 167 -10.33 12.39 -0.81
N ILE A 168 -11.60 12.25 -1.13
CA ILE A 168 -12.68 12.50 -0.18
C ILE A 168 -13.06 11.18 0.48
N GLY A 169 -13.00 11.17 1.80
CA GLY A 169 -13.35 10.04 2.64
C GLY A 169 -14.67 10.25 3.36
N GLY A 170 -15.04 9.26 4.15
CA GLY A 170 -16.20 9.29 5.01
C GLY A 170 -16.40 8.00 5.77
N SER A 171 -17.27 8.04 6.77
CA SER A 171 -17.61 6.87 7.59
C SER A 171 -19.15 6.77 7.72
N PRO A 172 -19.86 6.41 6.63
CA PRO A 172 -21.32 6.43 6.62
C PRO A 172 -21.94 5.53 7.69
N ASP A 173 -21.27 4.45 8.11
CA ASP A 173 -21.75 3.56 9.16
C ASP A 173 -21.83 4.22 10.56
N LEU A 174 -21.16 5.35 10.74
CA LEU A 174 -21.15 6.13 12.00
C LEU A 174 -22.15 7.28 11.99
N ASP A 175 -22.73 7.60 10.82
CA ASP A 175 -23.65 8.72 10.65
C ASP A 175 -25.10 8.27 10.94
N PRO A 176 -25.92 9.08 11.60
CA PRO A 176 -27.35 8.81 11.77
C PRO A 176 -28.10 8.64 10.44
N ASP A 177 -27.68 9.31 9.38
CA ASP A 177 -28.17 9.13 8.01
C ASP A 177 -27.02 8.72 7.07
N PRO A 178 -26.72 7.42 6.97
CA PRO A 178 -25.67 6.91 6.08
C PRO A 178 -25.87 7.26 4.61
N ALA A 179 -27.10 7.41 4.15
CA ALA A 179 -27.41 7.77 2.77
C ALA A 179 -27.05 9.23 2.49
N GLY A 180 -27.54 10.15 3.32
CA GLY A 180 -27.20 11.57 3.23
C GLY A 180 -25.70 11.83 3.40
N HIS A 181 -25.00 11.08 4.27
CA HIS A 181 -23.53 11.13 4.37
C HIS A 181 -22.87 10.76 3.04
N THR A 182 -23.30 9.65 2.45
CA THR A 182 -22.75 9.17 1.17
C THR A 182 -23.03 10.18 0.06
N GLU A 183 -24.23 10.73 -0.02
CA GLU A 183 -24.62 11.73 -1.00
C GLU A 183 -23.71 12.98 -0.91
N ALA A 184 -23.55 13.53 0.28
CA ALA A 184 -22.68 14.71 0.51
C ALA A 184 -21.22 14.46 0.08
N VAL A 185 -20.68 13.27 0.38
CA VAL A 185 -19.33 12.88 -0.07
C VAL A 185 -19.25 12.79 -1.59
N LEU A 186 -20.21 12.12 -2.24
CA LEU A 186 -20.22 11.92 -3.70
C LEU A 186 -20.42 13.23 -4.45
N GLU A 187 -21.30 14.10 -3.97
CA GLU A 187 -21.51 15.44 -4.56
C GLU A 187 -20.25 16.27 -4.50
N LEU A 188 -19.58 16.34 -3.34
CA LEU A 188 -18.34 17.08 -3.20
C LEU A 188 -17.22 16.47 -4.08
N ALA A 189 -17.13 15.15 -4.14
CA ALA A 189 -16.16 14.46 -4.99
C ALA A 189 -16.39 14.76 -6.48
N ALA A 190 -17.64 14.73 -6.93
CA ALA A 190 -18.00 15.06 -8.31
C ALA A 190 -17.69 16.51 -8.64
N ALA A 191 -17.97 17.46 -7.72
CA ALA A 191 -17.69 18.88 -7.92
C ALA A 191 -16.21 19.18 -8.09
N HIS A 192 -15.33 18.41 -7.43
CA HIS A 192 -13.87 18.63 -7.47
C HIS A 192 -13.13 17.60 -8.36
N GLY A 193 -13.82 16.63 -8.96
CA GLY A 193 -13.19 15.57 -9.77
C GLY A 193 -12.26 14.68 -8.96
N LEU A 194 -12.54 14.47 -7.66
CA LEU A 194 -11.72 13.69 -6.75
C LEU A 194 -12.26 12.25 -6.57
N PRO A 195 -11.39 11.27 -6.32
CA PRO A 195 -11.81 9.92 -5.95
C PRO A 195 -12.39 9.90 -4.53
N VAL A 196 -13.16 8.86 -4.23
CA VAL A 196 -13.81 8.62 -2.94
C VAL A 196 -13.25 7.36 -2.29
N ASP A 197 -13.08 7.40 -0.96
CA ASP A 197 -12.65 6.25 -0.15
C ASP A 197 -13.43 6.22 1.17
N LEU A 198 -14.40 5.30 1.28
CA LEU A 198 -15.32 5.23 2.41
C LEU A 198 -14.99 4.07 3.34
N HIS A 199 -15.03 4.36 4.64
CA HIS A 199 -15.00 3.33 5.67
C HIS A 199 -16.40 2.73 5.85
N THR A 200 -16.53 1.43 5.60
CA THR A 200 -17.75 0.66 5.91
C THR A 200 -17.39 -0.77 6.28
N ASP A 201 -18.09 -1.30 7.28
CA ASP A 201 -17.99 -2.72 7.63
C ASP A 201 -18.72 -3.61 6.62
N GLY A 202 -19.69 -3.08 5.88
CA GLY A 202 -20.47 -3.83 4.90
C GLY A 202 -21.36 -4.91 5.51
N ASP A 203 -21.73 -4.78 6.79
CA ASP A 203 -22.55 -5.74 7.55
C ASP A 203 -24.05 -5.59 7.32
N ASP A 204 -24.48 -4.48 6.71
CA ASP A 204 -25.86 -4.22 6.30
C ASP A 204 -25.96 -4.24 4.76
N PRO A 205 -26.52 -5.32 4.19
CA PRO A 205 -26.62 -5.47 2.74
C PRO A 205 -27.51 -4.43 2.06
N ALA A 206 -28.56 -3.95 2.75
CA ALA A 206 -29.47 -2.94 2.19
C ALA A 206 -28.78 -1.57 2.13
N ARG A 207 -28.03 -1.20 3.17
CA ARG A 207 -27.21 -0.01 3.21
C ARG A 207 -26.12 -0.06 2.11
N LEU A 208 -25.40 -1.17 2.03
CA LEU A 208 -24.35 -1.35 1.04
C LEU A 208 -24.89 -1.34 -0.40
N ALA A 209 -26.07 -1.93 -0.64
CA ALA A 209 -26.74 -1.87 -1.93
C ALA A 209 -27.12 -0.43 -2.34
N ARG A 210 -27.57 0.37 -1.39
CA ARG A 210 -27.88 1.80 -1.63
C ARG A 210 -26.63 2.59 -1.91
N LEU A 211 -25.58 2.41 -1.10
CA LEU A 211 -24.28 3.04 -1.30
C LEU A 211 -23.68 2.71 -2.67
N THR A 212 -23.71 1.43 -3.08
CA THR A 212 -23.19 1.01 -4.39
C THR A 212 -23.98 1.58 -5.55
N ALA A 213 -25.32 1.68 -5.40
CA ALA A 213 -26.18 2.31 -6.42
C ALA A 213 -25.85 3.81 -6.60
N MET A 214 -25.58 4.51 -5.50
CA MET A 214 -25.18 5.93 -5.53
C MET A 214 -23.74 6.11 -6.08
N ALA A 215 -22.82 5.22 -5.72
CA ALA A 215 -21.40 5.26 -6.11
C ALA A 215 -21.18 4.92 -7.59
N GLY A 216 -22.11 4.21 -8.22
CA GLY A 216 -22.01 3.76 -9.60
C GLY A 216 -21.84 4.92 -10.59
N GLY A 217 -20.78 4.87 -11.36
CA GLY A 217 -20.50 5.91 -12.37
C GLY A 217 -19.63 7.08 -11.93
N LEU A 218 -19.35 7.25 -10.61
CA LEU A 218 -18.41 8.28 -10.17
C LEU A 218 -17.01 8.04 -10.78
N ARG A 219 -16.43 9.10 -11.30
CA ARG A 219 -15.04 9.11 -11.78
C ARG A 219 -14.23 10.15 -11.00
N PRO A 220 -12.99 9.82 -10.57
CA PRO A 220 -12.15 8.67 -10.90
C PRO A 220 -12.52 7.31 -10.28
N GLY A 221 -13.40 7.24 -9.29
CA GLY A 221 -13.89 5.98 -8.74
C GLY A 221 -14.05 5.97 -7.22
N VAL A 222 -14.62 4.89 -6.71
CA VAL A 222 -14.93 4.69 -5.29
C VAL A 222 -14.24 3.45 -4.75
N CYS A 223 -13.56 3.61 -3.62
CA CYS A 223 -13.05 2.54 -2.78
C CYS A 223 -13.93 2.39 -1.53
N LEU A 224 -14.14 1.16 -1.08
CA LEU A 224 -14.85 0.83 0.15
C LEU A 224 -13.97 -0.12 0.98
N GLY A 225 -13.83 0.14 2.26
CA GLY A 225 -13.09 -0.74 3.16
C GLY A 225 -13.42 -0.51 4.64
N PRO A 226 -13.14 -1.50 5.50
CA PRO A 226 -12.56 -2.81 5.23
C PRO A 226 -13.54 -3.87 4.72
N CYS A 227 -14.86 -3.63 4.78
CA CYS A 227 -15.94 -4.52 4.34
C CYS A 227 -15.91 -5.92 5.02
N ALA A 228 -15.35 -6.03 6.22
CA ALA A 228 -15.19 -7.29 6.95
C ALA A 228 -16.53 -7.99 7.27
N GLY A 229 -17.60 -7.22 7.38
CA GLY A 229 -18.94 -7.70 7.64
C GLY A 229 -19.54 -8.55 6.52
N LEU A 230 -19.08 -8.39 5.28
CA LEU A 230 -19.50 -9.22 4.16
C LEU A 230 -19.26 -10.71 4.39
N SER A 231 -18.26 -11.09 5.19
CA SER A 231 -17.98 -12.49 5.53
C SER A 231 -19.02 -13.12 6.47
N ARG A 232 -19.89 -12.32 7.07
CA ARG A 232 -20.95 -12.75 7.99
C ARG A 232 -22.32 -12.88 7.31
N LEU A 233 -22.44 -12.42 6.08
CA LEU A 233 -23.68 -12.52 5.32
C LEU A 233 -23.93 -13.97 4.91
N PRO A 234 -25.22 -14.40 4.82
CA PRO A 234 -25.55 -15.65 4.16
C PRO A 234 -24.98 -15.71 2.74
N GLY A 235 -24.53 -16.89 2.31
CA GLY A 235 -23.78 -17.06 1.06
C GLY A 235 -24.45 -16.45 -0.18
N GLU A 236 -25.78 -16.63 -0.33
CA GLU A 236 -26.52 -16.03 -1.45
C GLU A 236 -26.57 -14.49 -1.39
N GLU A 237 -26.67 -13.94 -0.19
CA GLU A 237 -26.68 -12.50 0.00
C GLU A 237 -25.31 -11.86 -0.24
N ALA A 238 -24.27 -12.54 0.24
CA ALA A 238 -22.88 -12.17 -0.06
C ALA A 238 -22.62 -12.19 -1.58
N ALA A 239 -23.11 -13.20 -2.30
CA ALA A 239 -22.96 -13.28 -3.75
C ALA A 239 -23.72 -12.15 -4.47
N ARG A 240 -24.99 -11.91 -4.13
CA ARG A 240 -25.74 -10.78 -4.71
C ARG A 240 -25.10 -9.42 -4.42
N THR A 241 -24.50 -9.28 -3.24
CA THR A 241 -23.78 -8.04 -2.87
C THR A 241 -22.49 -7.90 -3.68
N ALA A 242 -21.76 -8.99 -3.88
CA ALA A 242 -20.56 -9.00 -4.72
C ALA A 242 -20.89 -8.61 -6.18
N ASP A 243 -21.97 -9.12 -6.76
CA ASP A 243 -22.44 -8.76 -8.11
C ASP A 243 -22.77 -7.27 -8.22
N ARG A 244 -23.42 -6.69 -7.21
CA ARG A 244 -23.71 -5.25 -7.18
C ARG A 244 -22.45 -4.39 -7.09
N LEU A 245 -21.49 -4.78 -6.24
CA LEU A 245 -20.20 -4.10 -6.13
C LEU A 245 -19.45 -4.12 -7.47
N ALA A 246 -19.45 -5.27 -8.15
CA ALA A 246 -18.82 -5.44 -9.45
C ALA A 246 -19.50 -4.56 -10.53
N ALA A 247 -20.83 -4.59 -10.59
CA ALA A 247 -21.62 -3.79 -11.54
C ALA A 247 -21.42 -2.28 -11.33
N ALA A 248 -21.26 -1.83 -10.09
CA ALA A 248 -20.98 -0.43 -9.76
C ALA A 248 -19.52 -0.02 -10.04
N GLY A 249 -18.62 -0.97 -10.33
CA GLY A 249 -17.19 -0.71 -10.55
C GLY A 249 -16.44 -0.27 -9.28
N VAL A 250 -16.98 -0.58 -8.11
CA VAL A 250 -16.39 -0.25 -6.81
C VAL A 250 -15.18 -1.12 -6.53
N THR A 251 -14.16 -0.55 -5.92
CA THR A 251 -12.99 -1.28 -5.40
C THR A 251 -13.19 -1.59 -3.93
N VAL A 252 -12.96 -2.83 -3.51
CA VAL A 252 -12.96 -3.23 -2.10
C VAL A 252 -11.54 -3.26 -1.58
N VAL A 253 -11.29 -2.54 -0.48
CA VAL A 253 -10.01 -2.52 0.22
C VAL A 253 -10.05 -3.49 1.40
N CYS A 254 -9.32 -4.58 1.28
CA CYS A 254 -9.16 -5.59 2.33
C CYS A 254 -8.00 -5.24 3.26
N LEU A 255 -8.19 -5.42 4.57
CA LEU A 255 -7.17 -5.15 5.59
C LEU A 255 -6.82 -6.44 6.36
N PRO A 256 -6.05 -7.37 5.77
CA PRO A 256 -5.81 -8.67 6.39
C PRO A 256 -4.90 -8.62 7.62
N GLN A 257 -4.15 -7.55 7.82
CA GLN A 257 -3.32 -7.34 9.02
C GLN A 257 -4.13 -6.90 10.25
N GLY A 258 -5.41 -6.57 10.09
CA GLY A 258 -6.29 -6.16 11.17
C GLY A 258 -7.09 -4.89 10.85
N CYS A 259 -7.92 -4.47 11.80
CA CYS A 259 -8.83 -3.36 11.62
C CYS A 259 -8.14 -2.00 11.63
N CYS A 260 -8.83 -1.02 11.05
CA CYS A 260 -8.60 0.40 11.26
C CYS A 260 -9.46 0.94 12.41
N SER A 261 -9.11 2.11 12.94
CA SER A 261 -9.94 2.81 13.93
C SER A 261 -11.28 3.18 13.31
N GLY A 262 -12.38 2.75 13.93
CA GLY A 262 -13.73 2.95 13.41
C GLY A 262 -14.40 1.70 12.83
N ALA A 263 -13.64 0.67 12.45
CA ALA A 263 -14.22 -0.62 12.08
C ALA A 263 -14.69 -1.36 13.34
N ARG A 264 -15.94 -1.83 13.31
CA ARG A 264 -16.53 -2.61 14.39
C ARG A 264 -16.17 -4.09 14.32
N LEU A 265 -15.87 -4.57 13.12
CA LEU A 265 -15.66 -5.96 12.82
C LEU A 265 -14.19 -6.23 12.50
N ARG A 266 -13.69 -7.36 12.98
CA ARG A 266 -12.38 -7.88 12.63
C ARG A 266 -12.51 -8.98 11.58
N GLY A 267 -11.51 -9.11 10.72
CA GLY A 267 -11.46 -10.12 9.67
C GLY A 267 -11.36 -9.51 8.29
N THR A 268 -11.43 -10.38 7.30
CA THR A 268 -11.38 -10.03 5.89
C THR A 268 -12.76 -10.20 5.24
N PRO A 269 -13.09 -9.42 4.21
CA PRO A 269 -14.24 -9.72 3.36
C PRO A 269 -14.02 -11.05 2.64
N PRO A 270 -15.05 -11.68 2.05
CA PRO A 270 -14.92 -12.94 1.33
C PRO A 270 -14.19 -12.71 -0.01
N VAL A 271 -12.86 -12.55 0.05
CA VAL A 271 -11.98 -12.12 -1.06
C VAL A 271 -12.17 -12.96 -2.31
N ARG A 272 -12.26 -14.29 -2.16
CA ARG A 272 -12.44 -15.21 -3.31
C ARG A 272 -13.78 -14.99 -4.01
N LEU A 273 -14.85 -14.82 -3.24
CA LEU A 273 -16.19 -14.55 -3.76
C LEU A 273 -16.23 -13.21 -4.51
N LEU A 274 -15.71 -12.16 -3.89
CA LEU A 274 -15.64 -10.82 -4.49
C LEU A 274 -14.88 -10.84 -5.82
N ARG A 275 -13.73 -11.49 -5.85
CA ARG A 275 -12.92 -11.61 -7.07
C ARG A 275 -13.61 -12.45 -8.14
N ALA A 276 -14.29 -13.53 -7.76
CA ALA A 276 -15.05 -14.37 -8.70
C ALA A 276 -16.22 -13.61 -9.35
N ALA A 277 -16.85 -12.70 -8.61
CA ALA A 277 -17.87 -11.78 -9.13
C ALA A 277 -17.30 -10.63 -9.98
N GLY A 278 -15.98 -10.49 -10.09
CA GLY A 278 -15.34 -9.42 -10.86
C GLY A 278 -15.08 -8.13 -10.08
N VAL A 279 -15.26 -8.13 -8.75
CA VAL A 279 -14.91 -6.98 -7.90
C VAL A 279 -13.40 -6.81 -7.88
N ARG A 280 -12.93 -5.58 -8.07
CA ARG A 280 -11.53 -5.24 -7.82
C ARG A 280 -11.27 -5.26 -6.31
N VAL A 281 -10.47 -6.22 -5.86
CA VAL A 281 -10.04 -6.31 -4.45
C VAL A 281 -8.58 -5.94 -4.35
N VAL A 282 -8.28 -4.97 -3.49
CA VAL A 282 -6.94 -4.54 -3.12
C VAL A 282 -6.70 -4.80 -1.64
N ALA A 283 -5.44 -4.86 -1.22
CA ALA A 283 -5.12 -5.08 0.17
C ALA A 283 -4.14 -4.04 0.71
N GLY A 284 -4.39 -3.62 1.95
CA GLY A 284 -3.57 -2.69 2.69
C GLY A 284 -3.24 -3.17 4.10
N SER A 285 -2.42 -2.41 4.79
CA SER A 285 -1.99 -2.70 6.15
C SER A 285 -2.91 -2.11 7.23
N GLY A 286 -3.67 -1.07 6.91
CA GLY A 286 -4.57 -0.42 7.86
C GLY A 286 -3.82 0.35 8.95
N ALA A 287 -4.08 -0.01 10.21
CA ALA A 287 -3.46 0.60 11.37
C ALA A 287 -2.00 0.16 11.57
N LEU A 288 -1.13 1.10 11.90
CA LEU A 288 0.29 0.89 12.17
C LEU A 288 0.61 1.23 13.62
N ARG A 289 0.71 0.23 14.49
CA ARG A 289 1.08 0.39 15.91
C ARG A 289 0.31 1.53 16.60
N ASP A 290 -0.99 1.54 16.41
CA ASP A 290 -1.92 2.49 17.06
C ASP A 290 -2.91 1.76 17.99
N GLY A 291 -3.91 2.49 18.49
CA GLY A 291 -4.91 1.91 19.40
C GLY A 291 -5.78 0.82 18.75
N ALA A 292 -5.94 0.80 17.42
CA ALA A 292 -6.71 -0.22 16.71
C ALA A 292 -5.91 -1.49 16.46
N ASN A 293 -4.61 -1.35 16.18
CA ASN A 293 -3.68 -2.47 15.99
C ASN A 293 -2.30 -2.14 16.58
N PRO A 294 -2.08 -2.42 17.88
CA PRO A 294 -0.82 -2.11 18.57
C PRO A 294 0.41 -2.83 18.00
N VAL A 295 0.21 -3.89 17.23
CA VAL A 295 1.27 -4.70 16.60
C VAL A 295 1.29 -4.59 15.07
N GLY A 296 0.49 -3.67 14.49
CA GLY A 296 0.46 -3.44 13.04
C GLY A 296 1.83 -3.07 12.49
N ARG A 297 2.21 -3.67 11.38
CA ARG A 297 3.56 -3.51 10.80
C ARG A 297 3.65 -2.53 9.64
N GLY A 298 2.54 -2.24 8.97
CA GLY A 298 2.56 -1.42 7.76
C GLY A 298 3.34 -2.07 6.60
N ASP A 299 3.26 -3.39 6.47
CA ASP A 299 4.02 -4.18 5.48
C ASP A 299 3.09 -4.77 4.41
N PRO A 300 3.16 -4.28 3.14
CA PRO A 300 2.33 -4.83 2.06
C PRO A 300 2.61 -6.31 1.77
N LEU A 301 3.84 -6.79 1.97
CA LEU A 301 4.15 -8.20 1.75
C LEU A 301 3.50 -9.10 2.81
N GLU A 302 3.33 -8.60 4.04
CA GLU A 302 2.55 -9.31 5.06
C GLU A 302 1.07 -9.38 4.67
N ALA A 303 0.50 -8.30 4.13
CA ALA A 303 -0.86 -8.34 3.61
C ALA A 303 -1.02 -9.37 2.49
N ALA A 304 -0.09 -9.41 1.55
CA ALA A 304 -0.07 -10.42 0.49
C ALA A 304 0.13 -11.84 1.03
N TYR A 305 1.01 -12.03 2.02
CA TYR A 305 1.20 -13.30 2.69
C TYR A 305 -0.10 -13.80 3.34
N LEU A 306 -0.81 -12.93 4.06
CA LEU A 306 -2.08 -13.28 4.71
C LEU A 306 -3.17 -13.62 3.69
N LEU A 307 -3.27 -12.89 2.58
CA LEU A 307 -4.17 -13.23 1.48
C LEU A 307 -3.84 -14.61 0.86
N ALA A 308 -2.57 -14.95 0.72
CA ALA A 308 -2.19 -16.24 0.19
C ALA A 308 -2.45 -17.38 1.19
N SER A 309 -2.08 -17.18 2.47
CA SER A 309 -2.11 -18.22 3.49
C SER A 309 -3.50 -18.45 4.11
N GLN A 310 -4.29 -17.37 4.27
CA GLN A 310 -5.59 -17.45 4.94
C GLN A 310 -6.76 -17.46 3.94
N GLU A 311 -6.67 -16.64 2.88
CA GLU A 311 -7.72 -16.51 1.87
C GLU A 311 -7.52 -17.45 0.67
N GLY A 312 -6.41 -18.21 0.63
CA GLY A 312 -6.11 -19.19 -0.40
C GLY A 312 -5.89 -18.60 -1.80
N LEU A 313 -5.43 -17.35 -1.90
CA LEU A 313 -5.01 -16.78 -3.17
C LEU A 313 -3.67 -17.37 -3.60
N SER A 314 -3.46 -17.52 -4.92
CA SER A 314 -2.11 -17.81 -5.40
C SER A 314 -1.15 -16.67 -5.02
N PRO A 315 0.14 -16.94 -4.79
CA PRO A 315 1.12 -15.90 -4.47
C PRO A 315 1.12 -14.72 -5.46
N GLY A 316 0.91 -15.01 -6.77
CA GLY A 316 0.80 -13.99 -7.81
C GLY A 316 -0.40 -13.07 -7.61
N HIS A 317 -1.58 -13.63 -7.40
CA HIS A 317 -2.79 -12.84 -7.14
C HIS A 317 -2.72 -12.07 -5.82
N ALA A 318 -2.14 -12.65 -4.78
CA ALA A 318 -1.95 -11.99 -3.51
C ALA A 318 -1.00 -10.78 -3.61
N TYR A 319 0.11 -10.94 -4.35
CA TYR A 319 1.03 -9.84 -4.61
C TYR A 319 0.42 -8.75 -5.50
N ASP A 320 -0.34 -9.14 -6.52
CA ASP A 320 -1.01 -8.19 -7.39
C ASP A 320 -2.02 -7.32 -6.61
N ALA A 321 -2.70 -7.89 -5.61
CA ALA A 321 -3.62 -7.16 -4.74
C ALA A 321 -2.96 -6.06 -3.88
N VAL A 322 -1.65 -6.09 -3.68
CA VAL A 322 -0.88 -5.04 -2.97
C VAL A 322 -0.01 -4.20 -3.92
N SER A 323 0.05 -4.57 -5.21
CA SER A 323 0.91 -3.89 -6.20
C SER A 323 0.10 -3.39 -7.41
N GLY A 324 0.04 -4.14 -8.50
CA GLY A 324 -0.58 -3.71 -9.76
C GLY A 324 -2.03 -3.30 -9.60
N THR A 325 -2.86 -4.13 -8.98
CA THR A 325 -4.28 -3.84 -8.72
C THR A 325 -4.45 -2.64 -7.81
N THR A 326 -3.65 -2.54 -6.74
CA THR A 326 -3.67 -1.39 -5.83
C THR A 326 -3.24 -0.11 -6.53
N ARG A 327 -2.16 -0.12 -7.30
CA ARG A 327 -1.73 1.07 -8.06
C ARG A 327 -2.83 1.56 -9.00
N ALA A 328 -3.50 0.65 -9.70
CA ALA A 328 -4.63 1.00 -10.57
C ALA A 328 -5.81 1.61 -9.78
N ALA A 329 -6.14 1.06 -8.61
CA ALA A 329 -7.18 1.60 -7.73
C ALA A 329 -6.86 2.99 -7.18
N LEU A 330 -5.57 3.28 -6.98
CA LEU A 330 -5.09 4.60 -6.55
C LEU A 330 -4.94 5.60 -7.71
N GLY A 331 -5.23 5.21 -8.94
CA GLY A 331 -5.03 6.05 -10.13
C GLY A 331 -3.56 6.25 -10.51
N LEU A 332 -2.67 5.40 -10.00
CA LEU A 332 -1.23 5.47 -10.28
C LEU A 332 -0.89 4.75 -11.60
N PRO A 333 0.17 5.18 -12.29
CA PRO A 333 0.65 4.49 -13.48
C PRO A 333 0.94 3.02 -13.21
N GLY A 334 0.57 2.15 -14.16
CA GLY A 334 0.93 0.74 -14.13
C GLY A 334 2.45 0.57 -14.19
N VAL A 335 2.96 -0.46 -13.52
CA VAL A 335 4.38 -0.79 -13.45
C VAL A 335 4.61 -2.21 -13.93
N ARG A 336 5.59 -2.37 -14.82
CA ARG A 336 6.13 -3.66 -15.26
C ARG A 336 7.64 -3.55 -15.33
N VAL A 337 8.33 -4.66 -15.18
CA VAL A 337 9.79 -4.70 -15.39
C VAL A 337 10.08 -4.81 -16.88
N GLU A 338 9.74 -3.74 -17.60
CA GLU A 338 9.86 -3.62 -19.06
C GLU A 338 10.30 -2.20 -19.42
N ALA A 339 10.97 -2.04 -20.56
CA ALA A 339 11.38 -0.72 -21.04
C ALA A 339 10.18 0.23 -21.24
N GLY A 340 10.36 1.50 -20.88
CA GLY A 340 9.34 2.53 -20.97
C GLY A 340 8.43 2.65 -19.75
N PHE A 341 8.33 1.62 -18.88
CA PHE A 341 7.54 1.68 -17.67
C PHE A 341 8.19 2.51 -16.57
N PRO A 342 7.40 3.04 -15.61
CA PRO A 342 7.95 3.74 -14.44
C PRO A 342 8.90 2.84 -13.64
N ALA A 343 10.00 3.41 -13.19
CA ALA A 343 10.96 2.73 -12.34
C ALA A 343 10.52 2.80 -10.86
N GLU A 344 9.43 2.10 -10.57
CA GLU A 344 8.83 1.87 -9.26
C GLU A 344 8.98 0.39 -8.94
N LEU A 345 10.07 0.00 -8.29
CA LEU A 345 10.46 -1.39 -8.18
C LEU A 345 10.80 -1.78 -6.74
N LEU A 346 10.51 -3.04 -6.42
CA LEU A 346 10.91 -3.69 -5.18
C LEU A 346 11.76 -4.92 -5.50
N ALA A 347 12.99 -4.94 -5.04
CA ALA A 347 13.79 -6.15 -5.02
C ALA A 347 13.68 -6.80 -3.64
N VAL A 348 13.29 -8.07 -3.59
CA VAL A 348 13.17 -8.88 -2.36
C VAL A 348 14.07 -10.09 -2.48
N ARG A 349 14.85 -10.38 -1.44
CA ARG A 349 15.72 -11.57 -1.45
C ARG A 349 14.89 -12.85 -1.43
N GLY A 350 15.11 -13.72 -2.40
CA GLY A 350 14.37 -14.99 -2.55
C GLY A 350 14.44 -15.57 -3.95
N ASP A 351 14.12 -16.85 -4.07
CA ASP A 351 14.24 -17.60 -5.33
C ASP A 351 12.97 -17.53 -6.20
N GLY A 352 11.86 -17.15 -5.60
CA GLY A 352 10.57 -17.01 -6.26
C GLY A 352 9.58 -16.29 -5.38
N LEU A 353 8.40 -15.98 -5.93
CA LEU A 353 7.43 -15.11 -5.26
C LEU A 353 6.90 -15.71 -3.94
N ALA A 354 6.62 -17.02 -3.90
CA ALA A 354 6.18 -17.69 -2.68
C ALA A 354 7.24 -17.61 -1.57
N GLY A 355 8.52 -17.87 -1.90
CA GLY A 355 9.63 -17.71 -0.97
C GLY A 355 9.85 -16.27 -0.52
N ALA A 356 9.72 -15.31 -1.44
CA ALA A 356 9.81 -13.90 -1.12
C ALA A 356 8.71 -13.44 -0.15
N LEU A 357 7.47 -13.86 -0.36
CA LEU A 357 6.36 -13.57 0.57
C LEU A 357 6.54 -14.24 1.93
N SER A 358 7.03 -15.49 1.96
CA SER A 358 7.26 -16.23 3.20
C SER A 358 8.35 -15.63 4.07
N LEU A 359 9.45 -15.14 3.48
CA LEU A 359 10.65 -14.71 4.20
C LEU A 359 10.81 -13.19 4.27
N ALA A 360 10.61 -12.49 3.16
CA ALA A 360 10.55 -11.02 3.00
C ALA A 360 11.64 -10.18 3.73
N TYR A 361 12.83 -10.73 3.97
CA TYR A 361 13.80 -10.13 4.91
C TYR A 361 14.61 -8.95 4.36
N SER A 362 15.20 -9.10 3.19
CA SER A 362 16.08 -8.07 2.62
C SER A 362 15.38 -7.45 1.42
N ARG A 363 15.28 -6.13 1.42
CA ARG A 363 14.56 -5.38 0.40
C ARG A 363 15.39 -4.20 -0.09
N ILE A 364 15.26 -3.89 -1.37
CA ILE A 364 15.78 -2.68 -1.99
C ILE A 364 14.62 -2.05 -2.74
N VAL A 365 14.32 -0.79 -2.43
CA VAL A 365 13.18 -0.06 -3.00
C VAL A 365 13.69 0.99 -3.97
N VAL A 366 13.15 0.97 -5.18
CA VAL A 366 13.42 1.98 -6.21
C VAL A 366 12.14 2.79 -6.43
N HIS A 367 12.25 4.11 -6.27
CA HIS A 367 11.19 5.07 -6.53
C HIS A 367 11.70 6.13 -7.50
N ARG A 368 10.94 6.35 -8.57
CA ARG A 368 11.30 7.31 -9.64
C ARG A 368 12.75 7.13 -10.12
N GLY A 369 13.18 5.87 -10.25
CA GLY A 369 14.49 5.50 -10.74
C GLY A 369 15.64 5.66 -9.76
N ARG A 370 15.38 5.94 -8.50
CA ARG A 370 16.40 6.07 -7.46
C ARG A 370 16.22 5.01 -6.39
N VAL A 371 17.29 4.45 -5.87
CA VAL A 371 17.22 3.62 -4.66
C VAL A 371 16.92 4.52 -3.48
N VAL A 372 15.73 4.36 -2.88
CA VAL A 372 15.23 5.22 -1.80
C VAL A 372 15.23 4.54 -0.43
N ALA A 373 15.23 3.20 -0.39
CA ALA A 373 15.32 2.46 0.87
C ALA A 373 16.05 1.13 0.67
N ARG A 374 16.72 0.67 1.72
CA ARG A 374 17.31 -0.65 1.83
C ARG A 374 17.10 -1.18 3.24
N THR A 375 16.62 -2.42 3.33
CA THR A 375 16.59 -3.17 4.57
C THR A 375 17.35 -4.48 4.37
N SER A 376 18.08 -4.91 5.38
CA SER A 376 18.80 -6.18 5.34
C SER A 376 18.63 -6.92 6.65
N ALA A 377 18.49 -8.25 6.56
CA ALA A 377 18.59 -9.15 7.69
C ALA A 377 19.85 -9.99 7.53
N VAL A 378 20.67 -10.01 8.56
CA VAL A 378 21.85 -10.88 8.65
C VAL A 378 21.49 -12.06 9.53
N ARG A 379 21.74 -13.28 9.02
CA ARG A 379 21.62 -14.51 9.81
C ARG A 379 23.03 -15.04 10.06
N GLU A 380 23.36 -15.19 11.33
CA GLU A 380 24.59 -15.81 11.76
C GLU A 380 24.25 -17.13 12.45
N TYR A 381 24.88 -18.20 11.98
CA TYR A 381 24.83 -19.50 12.62
C TYR A 381 26.22 -19.75 13.21
N ARG A 382 26.29 -19.99 14.51
CA ARG A 382 27.54 -20.34 15.20
C ARG A 382 27.56 -21.83 15.42
N ASP A 383 28.61 -22.49 14.93
CA ASP A 383 28.90 -23.86 15.29
C ASP A 383 29.47 -23.89 16.72
N SER A 384 28.94 -24.74 17.57
CA SER A 384 29.37 -24.83 18.98
C SER A 384 30.74 -25.47 19.20
N GLY A 385 31.52 -25.66 18.15
CA GLY A 385 32.93 -26.06 18.24
C GLY A 385 33.19 -27.49 18.76
N ALA A 386 32.15 -28.31 18.84
CA ALA A 386 32.30 -29.72 19.20
C ALA A 386 32.23 -30.58 17.94
N ALA A 387 33.37 -31.09 17.54
CA ALA A 387 33.62 -32.11 16.51
C ALA A 387 33.21 -31.70 15.08
N ALA A 388 34.21 -31.54 14.24
CA ALA A 388 34.10 -31.48 12.79
C ALA A 388 33.41 -32.75 12.24
N SER A 389 32.08 -32.81 12.34
CA SER A 389 31.29 -33.75 11.57
C SER A 389 31.01 -33.12 10.20
N ALA A 390 31.19 -33.90 9.15
CA ALA A 390 31.21 -33.51 7.73
C ALA A 390 29.92 -32.92 7.15
N HIS A 391 29.07 -32.34 7.95
CA HIS A 391 27.80 -31.73 7.57
C HIS A 391 27.76 -30.29 8.06
N GLY A 392 28.46 -29.40 7.33
CA GLY A 392 28.39 -27.96 7.56
C GLY A 392 26.94 -27.44 7.43
N LEU A 393 26.53 -26.53 8.35
CA LEU A 393 25.23 -25.86 8.25
C LEU A 393 25.11 -25.16 6.89
N PRO A 394 23.96 -25.25 6.21
CA PRO A 394 23.77 -24.62 4.91
C PRO A 394 23.92 -23.09 5.04
N ARG A 395 24.89 -22.52 4.33
CA ARG A 395 25.07 -21.07 4.25
C ARG A 395 24.16 -20.52 3.16
N GLN A 396 23.15 -19.75 3.51
CA GLN A 396 22.39 -19.00 2.53
C GLN A 396 23.28 -17.90 1.92
N GLY A 397 23.61 -18.03 0.62
CA GLY A 397 24.02 -16.93 -0.22
C GLY A 397 25.51 -16.72 -0.48
N ARG A 398 26.34 -17.76 -0.47
CA ARG A 398 27.62 -17.73 -1.17
C ARG A 398 27.57 -18.72 -2.34
N THR A 399 27.41 -18.20 -3.55
CA THR A 399 27.87 -18.94 -4.72
C THR A 399 29.39 -18.90 -4.68
N ASP A 400 30.02 -20.00 -4.33
CA ASP A 400 31.47 -20.13 -4.50
C ASP A 400 31.80 -20.01 -6.00
N SER A 401 32.37 -18.87 -6.36
CA SER A 401 33.16 -18.78 -7.59
C SER A 401 34.45 -19.56 -7.33
N GLY A 402 34.42 -20.85 -7.63
CA GLY A 402 35.62 -21.67 -7.67
C GLY A 402 36.60 -21.11 -8.71
N PRO A 403 37.92 -21.18 -8.45
CA PRO A 403 38.88 -20.73 -9.41
C PRO A 403 38.88 -21.66 -10.64
N CYS A 404 38.74 -21.10 -11.84
CA CYS A 404 39.10 -21.74 -13.08
C CYS A 404 40.60 -22.03 -13.05
N GLY A 405 41.00 -23.26 -12.71
CA GLY A 405 42.31 -23.79 -13.00
C GLY A 405 42.26 -24.43 -14.37
N GLY A 406 43.00 -23.81 -15.34
CA GLY A 406 43.37 -24.51 -16.54
C GLY A 406 44.69 -25.28 -16.33
N PRO A 407 45.02 -26.22 -17.22
CA PRO A 407 46.33 -26.21 -17.79
C PRO A 407 46.37 -25.56 -19.15
#